data_7daf8cb152b18a7ba5a37ae57d39847c
#
_entry.id   7daf8cb152b18a7ba5a37ae57d39847c
#
_cell.length_a   1.000
_cell.length_b   1.000
_cell.length_c   1.000
_cell.angle_alpha   90.00
_cell.angle_beta   90.00
_cell.angle_gamma   90.00
#
_symmetry.space_group_name_H-M   'P 1'
#
loop_
_entity.id
_entity.type
_entity.pdbx_description
1 polymer ?
#
loop_
_entity_poly.entity_id
_entity_poly.type
_entity_poly.pdbx_seq_one_letter_code
_entity_poly.pdbx_strand_id
1 'polypeptide(L)'
;MFDSEALAYSEKHLPEVIEHLLASRPNLREIYTTNLAKNAKRDYWQRIDATGVSASKTYTIQIKCRVPGRDDFVLTAHKLTDPQAIEQCQGFWWGGNKYSFSVFADIYAEYLGDGSIFSITREEIEALESKFPDELSECISLVKRSERKASDGEYFPIDEYDVYITQSGLANALFGLLRCYNDRVDQYFMDHI
;
A
#
# COMPACT_ATOMS: atom_id res chain seq x y z
N MET A 1 19.03 0.21 16.21
CA MET A 1 18.80 -1.22 16.48
C MET A 1 17.53 -1.56 15.75
N PHE A 2 17.58 -2.40 14.71
CA PHE A 2 16.35 -2.96 14.16
C PHE A 2 15.67 -3.69 15.32
N ASP A 3 14.39 -3.48 15.48
CA ASP A 3 13.64 -4.21 16.49
C ASP A 3 13.64 -5.69 16.07
N SER A 4 14.49 -6.48 16.72
CA SER A 4 14.67 -7.91 16.41
C SER A 4 13.37 -8.69 16.59
N GLU A 5 12.47 -8.21 17.46
CA GLU A 5 11.15 -8.80 17.68
C GLU A 5 10.22 -8.52 16.51
N ALA A 6 10.22 -7.29 15.97
CA ALA A 6 9.41 -6.94 14.80
C ALA A 6 9.87 -7.70 13.54
N LEU A 7 11.19 -7.89 13.38
CA LEU A 7 11.73 -8.68 12.26
C LEU A 7 11.31 -10.15 12.39
N ALA A 8 11.50 -10.76 13.57
CA ALA A 8 11.12 -12.14 13.82
C ALA A 8 9.61 -12.36 13.64
N TYR A 9 8.79 -11.36 14.04
CA TYR A 9 7.35 -11.38 13.82
C TYR A 9 7.02 -11.37 12.33
N SER A 10 7.66 -10.51 11.55
CA SER A 10 7.47 -10.44 10.10
C SER A 10 7.88 -11.73 9.40
N GLU A 11 9.05 -12.30 9.75
CA GLU A 11 9.51 -13.58 9.20
C GLU A 11 8.54 -14.72 9.49
N LYS A 12 7.94 -14.73 10.68
CA LYS A 12 6.97 -15.75 11.09
C LYS A 12 5.70 -15.72 10.25
N HIS A 13 5.16 -14.54 9.92
CA HIS A 13 3.88 -14.38 9.23
C HIS A 13 4.00 -14.19 7.72
N LEU A 14 5.22 -14.04 7.20
CA LEU A 14 5.47 -13.89 5.77
C LEU A 14 4.89 -15.05 4.92
N PRO A 15 4.98 -16.33 5.31
CA PRO A 15 4.37 -17.43 4.57
C PRO A 15 2.86 -17.29 4.42
N GLU A 16 2.16 -16.85 5.47
CA GLU A 16 0.70 -16.66 5.47
C GLU A 16 0.29 -15.56 4.46
N VAL A 17 1.06 -14.46 4.39
CA VAL A 17 0.84 -13.39 3.42
C VAL A 17 1.05 -13.88 1.99
N ILE A 18 2.08 -14.67 1.75
CA ILE A 18 2.36 -15.25 0.43
C ILE A 18 1.23 -16.18 0.00
N GLU A 19 0.77 -17.06 0.87
CA GLU A 19 -0.33 -17.97 0.60
C GLU A 19 -1.62 -17.20 0.28
N HIS A 20 -1.94 -16.17 1.08
CA HIS A 20 -3.09 -15.31 0.84
C HIS A 20 -3.00 -14.62 -0.53
N LEU A 21 -1.84 -14.07 -0.90
CA LEU A 21 -1.66 -13.40 -2.20
C LEU A 21 -1.84 -14.37 -3.37
N LEU A 22 -1.30 -15.58 -3.27
CA LEU A 22 -1.47 -16.61 -4.31
C LEU A 22 -2.93 -17.07 -4.43
N ALA A 23 -3.66 -17.14 -3.32
CA ALA A 23 -5.08 -17.50 -3.30
C ALA A 23 -5.99 -16.37 -3.81
N SER A 24 -5.73 -15.14 -3.41
CA SER A 24 -6.59 -13.97 -3.73
C SER A 24 -6.28 -13.32 -5.08
N ARG A 25 -5.10 -13.58 -5.66
CA ARG A 25 -4.63 -13.03 -6.94
C ARG A 25 -4.37 -14.15 -7.96
N PRO A 26 -5.39 -14.68 -8.63
CA PRO A 26 -5.30 -15.89 -9.47
C PRO A 26 -4.33 -15.75 -10.64
N ASN A 27 -3.93 -14.54 -10.99
CA ASN A 27 -2.91 -14.29 -12.01
C ASN A 27 -1.48 -14.53 -11.51
N LEU A 28 -1.25 -14.52 -10.20
CA LEU A 28 0.05 -14.82 -9.60
C LEU A 28 0.24 -16.34 -9.54
N ARG A 29 1.39 -16.81 -10.03
CA ARG A 29 1.77 -18.24 -10.03
C ARG A 29 2.78 -18.56 -8.94
N GLU A 30 3.71 -17.63 -8.73
CA GLU A 30 4.82 -17.80 -7.80
C GLU A 30 5.17 -16.45 -7.18
N ILE A 31 5.64 -16.47 -5.93
CA ILE A 31 6.16 -15.30 -5.22
C ILE A 31 7.53 -15.64 -4.67
N TYR A 32 8.52 -14.83 -5.01
CA TYR A 32 9.89 -14.93 -4.53
C TYR A 32 10.18 -13.79 -3.57
N THR A 33 10.50 -14.11 -2.33
CA THR A 33 10.94 -13.12 -1.35
C THR A 33 12.38 -12.70 -1.68
N THR A 34 12.65 -11.41 -1.63
CA THR A 34 14.02 -10.92 -1.70
C THR A 34 14.73 -11.28 -0.40
N ASN A 35 15.91 -11.86 -0.51
CA ASN A 35 16.75 -12.07 0.67
C ASN A 35 17.18 -10.69 1.18
N LEU A 36 16.53 -10.20 2.24
CA LEU A 36 16.70 -8.87 2.82
C LEU A 36 18.17 -8.54 3.09
N ALA A 37 18.96 -9.51 3.52
CA ALA A 37 20.40 -9.33 3.78
C ALA A 37 21.23 -9.00 2.52
N LYS A 38 20.80 -9.46 1.34
CA LYS A 38 21.54 -9.26 0.07
C LYS A 38 21.04 -8.06 -0.73
N ASN A 39 19.81 -7.58 -0.49
CA ASN A 39 19.16 -6.53 -1.27
C ASN A 39 18.67 -5.36 -0.40
N ALA A 40 19.33 -5.07 0.71
CA ALA A 40 18.97 -4.00 1.64
C ALA A 40 18.71 -2.63 0.97
N LYS A 41 19.41 -2.32 -0.14
CA LYS A 41 19.15 -1.11 -0.91
C LYS A 41 17.79 -1.13 -1.61
N ARG A 42 17.37 -2.27 -2.16
CA ARG A 42 16.10 -2.40 -2.88
C ARG A 42 14.92 -2.36 -1.91
N ASP A 43 15.02 -3.08 -0.81
CA ASP A 43 14.05 -3.03 0.28
C ASP A 43 13.96 -1.62 0.88
N TYR A 44 15.10 -1.04 1.19
CA TYR A 44 15.17 0.23 1.87
C TYR A 44 14.69 1.43 1.02
N TRP A 45 15.16 1.53 -0.24
CA TRP A 45 14.84 2.65 -1.13
C TRP A 45 13.59 2.44 -1.96
N GLN A 46 13.34 1.21 -2.40
CA GLN A 46 12.21 0.88 -3.27
C GLN A 46 11.04 0.26 -2.51
N ARG A 47 11.25 -0.14 -1.26
CA ARG A 47 10.24 -0.80 -0.42
C ARG A 47 9.63 -2.01 -1.11
N ILE A 48 10.49 -2.85 -1.71
CA ILE A 48 10.09 -4.06 -2.42
C ILE A 48 10.62 -5.26 -1.65
N ASP A 49 9.72 -6.03 -1.04
CA ASP A 49 10.05 -7.19 -0.21
C ASP A 49 9.99 -8.49 -0.99
N ALA A 50 9.17 -8.53 -2.04
CA ALA A 50 8.99 -9.73 -2.85
C ALA A 50 8.73 -9.41 -4.33
N THR A 51 8.82 -10.43 -5.16
CA THR A 51 8.52 -10.41 -6.59
C THR A 51 7.51 -11.49 -6.90
N GLY A 52 6.37 -11.10 -7.43
CA GLY A 52 5.33 -12.00 -7.92
C GLY A 52 5.49 -12.24 -9.43
N VAL A 53 5.27 -13.47 -9.87
CA VAL A 53 5.37 -13.85 -11.28
C VAL A 53 4.01 -14.34 -11.78
N SER A 54 3.56 -13.81 -12.91
CA SER A 54 2.39 -14.26 -13.64
C SER A 54 2.80 -14.84 -15.00
N ALA A 55 1.81 -15.25 -15.81
CA ALA A 55 2.08 -15.73 -17.17
C ALA A 55 2.66 -14.64 -18.10
N SER A 56 2.37 -13.37 -17.83
CA SER A 56 2.63 -12.26 -18.76
C SER A 56 3.53 -11.17 -18.20
N LYS A 57 3.62 -11.03 -16.88
CA LYS A 57 4.45 -9.98 -16.25
C LYS A 57 4.94 -10.35 -14.85
N THR A 58 5.91 -9.58 -14.40
CA THR A 58 6.46 -9.63 -13.05
C THR A 58 5.90 -8.45 -12.26
N TYR A 59 5.52 -8.69 -11.00
CA TYR A 59 5.00 -7.69 -10.07
C TYR A 59 6.00 -7.45 -8.94
N THR A 60 6.13 -6.22 -8.55
CA THR A 60 6.83 -5.84 -7.32
C THR A 60 5.83 -5.82 -6.16
N ILE A 61 6.22 -6.39 -5.02
CA ILE A 61 5.34 -6.55 -3.85
C ILE A 61 6.01 -5.95 -2.63
N GLN A 62 5.29 -5.09 -1.91
CA GLN A 62 5.65 -4.66 -0.56
C GLN A 62 4.81 -5.45 0.45
N ILE A 63 5.46 -5.97 1.49
CA ILE A 63 4.82 -6.75 2.55
C ILE A 63 5.13 -6.11 3.89
N LYS A 64 4.10 -5.89 4.70
CA LYS A 64 4.26 -5.46 6.09
C LYS A 64 3.53 -6.42 7.02
N CYS A 65 4.12 -6.68 8.18
CA CYS A 65 3.46 -7.41 9.25
C CYS A 65 3.32 -6.50 10.46
N ARG A 66 2.07 -6.24 10.84
CA ARG A 66 1.73 -5.38 11.97
C ARG A 66 1.68 -6.21 13.24
N VAL A 67 2.29 -5.70 14.30
CA VAL A 67 2.22 -6.35 15.61
C VAL A 67 0.79 -6.31 16.18
N PRO A 68 0.42 -7.24 17.09
CA PRO A 68 -0.90 -7.26 17.71
C PRO A 68 -1.33 -5.89 18.27
N GLY A 69 -2.59 -5.54 18.08
CA GLY A 69 -3.15 -4.23 18.45
C GLY A 69 -2.92 -3.11 17.43
N ARG A 70 -2.36 -3.44 16.26
CA ARG A 70 -2.23 -2.55 15.10
C ARG A 70 -2.99 -3.14 13.93
N ASP A 71 -4.19 -2.64 13.69
CA ASP A 71 -5.15 -3.08 12.68
C ASP A 71 -5.33 -2.08 11.53
N ASP A 72 -4.53 -1.03 11.52
CA ASP A 72 -4.50 -0.02 10.48
C ASP A 72 -3.55 -0.41 9.33
N PHE A 73 -3.99 -0.21 8.10
CA PHE A 73 -3.17 -0.33 6.89
C PHE A 73 -2.25 0.89 6.74
N VAL A 74 -0.98 0.67 6.39
CA VAL A 74 0.00 1.77 6.35
C VAL A 74 0.64 1.92 4.98
N LEU A 75 0.38 3.05 4.36
CA LEU A 75 1.06 3.50 3.15
C LEU A 75 2.00 4.68 3.46
N THR A 76 2.74 5.10 2.47
CA THR A 76 3.54 6.34 2.53
C THR A 76 2.98 7.34 1.54
N ALA A 77 2.94 8.61 1.94
CA ALA A 77 2.54 9.70 1.06
C ALA A 77 3.53 10.86 1.11
N HIS A 78 3.48 11.68 0.06
CA HIS A 78 4.20 12.94 -0.03
C HIS A 78 3.21 14.10 -0.12
N LYS A 79 3.52 15.19 0.58
CA LYS A 79 2.79 16.44 0.44
C LYS A 79 3.12 17.08 -0.90
N LEU A 80 2.10 17.41 -1.68
CA LEU A 80 2.27 18.17 -2.90
C LEU A 80 2.41 19.66 -2.58
N THR A 81 3.50 20.27 -3.02
CA THR A 81 3.80 21.68 -2.78
C THR A 81 3.85 22.51 -4.06
N ASP A 82 4.09 21.86 -5.20
CA ASP A 82 4.06 22.49 -6.51
C ASP A 82 2.62 22.75 -6.95
N PRO A 83 2.23 24.01 -7.28
CA PRO A 83 0.88 24.35 -7.72
C PRO A 83 0.42 23.53 -8.95
N GLN A 84 1.33 23.23 -9.86
CA GLN A 84 1.02 22.45 -11.05
C GLN A 84 0.73 20.97 -10.70
N ALA A 85 1.50 20.40 -9.77
CA ALA A 85 1.25 19.06 -9.25
C ALA A 85 -0.08 18.99 -8.46
N ILE A 86 -0.42 20.03 -7.71
CA ILE A 86 -1.68 20.13 -6.97
C ILE A 86 -2.88 20.13 -7.94
N GLU A 87 -2.76 20.79 -9.09
CA GLU A 87 -3.81 20.88 -10.10
C GLU A 87 -3.95 19.58 -10.92
N GLN A 88 -2.84 18.96 -11.30
CA GLN A 88 -2.78 17.90 -12.30
C GLN A 88 -2.61 16.49 -11.74
N CYS A 89 -1.98 16.36 -10.56
CA CYS A 89 -1.72 15.05 -9.98
C CYS A 89 -2.95 14.52 -9.23
N GLN A 90 -3.10 13.21 -9.28
CA GLN A 90 -4.00 12.49 -8.38
C GLN A 90 -3.54 12.73 -6.93
N GLY A 91 -4.48 12.62 -6.01
CA GLY A 91 -4.18 12.80 -4.60
C GLY A 91 -5.44 13.08 -3.78
N PHE A 92 -5.27 13.08 -2.49
CA PHE A 92 -6.33 13.35 -1.53
C PHE A 92 -6.02 14.60 -0.69
N TRP A 93 -7.06 15.25 -0.19
CA TRP A 93 -6.94 16.41 0.66
C TRP A 93 -6.99 16.01 2.14
N TRP A 94 -6.06 16.54 2.94
CA TRP A 94 -6.07 16.35 4.38
C TRP A 94 -5.49 17.59 5.07
N GLY A 95 -6.20 18.11 6.07
CA GLY A 95 -5.77 19.30 6.82
C GLY A 95 -5.47 20.52 5.93
N GLY A 96 -6.21 20.71 4.83
CA GLY A 96 -6.03 21.83 3.90
C GLY A 96 -4.82 21.70 2.95
N ASN A 97 -4.16 20.55 2.93
CA ASN A 97 -3.05 20.24 2.01
C ASN A 97 -3.38 19.03 1.16
N LYS A 98 -2.82 18.99 -0.05
CA LYS A 98 -2.95 17.85 -0.96
C LYS A 98 -1.75 16.91 -0.82
N TYR A 99 -2.02 15.61 -0.80
CA TYR A 99 -1.04 14.54 -0.69
C TYR A 99 -1.26 13.52 -1.81
N SER A 100 -0.16 12.90 -2.27
CA SER A 100 -0.21 11.74 -3.14
C SER A 100 0.53 10.58 -2.52
N PHE A 101 0.00 9.36 -2.70
CA PHE A 101 0.66 8.16 -2.21
C PHE A 101 1.98 7.90 -2.95
N SER A 102 2.99 7.54 -2.18
CA SER A 102 4.28 7.08 -2.72
C SER A 102 4.15 5.61 -3.12
N VAL A 103 3.83 5.38 -4.38
CA VAL A 103 3.50 4.03 -4.89
C VAL A 103 4.72 3.44 -5.58
N PHE A 104 5.52 2.65 -4.86
CA PHE A 104 6.72 2.01 -5.38
C PHE A 104 6.52 0.54 -5.78
N ALA A 105 5.55 -0.14 -5.18
CA ALA A 105 5.22 -1.52 -5.50
C ALA A 105 3.95 -1.61 -6.37
N ASP A 106 3.82 -2.71 -7.11
CA ASP A 106 2.60 -3.02 -7.86
C ASP A 106 1.50 -3.56 -6.94
N ILE A 107 1.88 -4.23 -5.86
CA ILE A 107 0.98 -4.83 -4.87
C ILE A 107 1.50 -4.50 -3.47
N TYR A 108 0.60 -4.07 -2.61
CA TYR A 108 0.82 -3.89 -1.18
C TYR A 108 0.03 -4.95 -0.42
N ALA A 109 0.67 -5.62 0.52
CA ALA A 109 0.03 -6.60 1.39
C ALA A 109 0.44 -6.36 2.84
N GLU A 110 -0.52 -6.40 3.75
CA GLU A 110 -0.26 -6.30 5.19
C GLU A 110 -0.93 -7.44 5.95
N TYR A 111 -0.15 -8.08 6.82
CA TYR A 111 -0.66 -8.89 7.90
C TYR A 111 -1.01 -7.95 9.05
N LEU A 112 -2.28 -7.83 9.39
CA LEU A 112 -2.78 -6.90 10.39
C LEU A 112 -2.69 -7.49 11.80
N GLY A 113 -2.74 -6.62 12.81
CA GLY A 113 -2.57 -7.04 14.19
C GLY A 113 -3.68 -7.93 14.76
N ASP A 114 -4.83 -8.00 14.08
CA ASP A 114 -5.94 -8.92 14.36
C ASP A 114 -5.79 -10.29 13.69
N GLY A 115 -4.73 -10.50 12.91
CA GLY A 115 -4.45 -11.70 12.14
C GLY A 115 -5.09 -11.73 10.75
N SER A 116 -5.82 -10.69 10.35
CA SER A 116 -6.33 -10.59 8.99
C SER A 116 -5.23 -10.17 8.02
N ILE A 117 -5.39 -10.52 6.73
CA ILE A 117 -4.47 -10.12 5.67
C ILE A 117 -5.23 -9.27 4.68
N PHE A 118 -4.69 -8.10 4.39
CA PHE A 118 -5.23 -7.16 3.43
C PHE A 118 -4.24 -6.91 2.30
N SER A 119 -4.74 -6.80 1.07
CA SER A 119 -3.88 -6.45 -0.07
C SER A 119 -4.59 -5.49 -1.02
N ILE A 120 -3.82 -4.56 -1.58
CA ILE A 120 -4.28 -3.56 -2.54
C ILE A 120 -3.23 -3.39 -3.65
N THR A 121 -3.68 -3.16 -4.87
CA THR A 121 -2.80 -2.85 -6.00
C THR A 121 -2.56 -1.36 -6.13
N ARG A 122 -1.50 -0.99 -6.87
CA ARG A 122 -1.21 0.40 -7.24
C ARG A 122 -2.39 1.03 -7.98
N GLU A 123 -2.95 0.31 -8.94
CA GLU A 123 -4.09 0.81 -9.73
C GLU A 123 -5.32 1.09 -8.84
N GLU A 124 -5.56 0.25 -7.83
CA GLU A 124 -6.63 0.48 -6.85
C GLU A 124 -6.34 1.73 -5.98
N ILE A 125 -5.09 1.93 -5.53
CA ILE A 125 -4.70 3.13 -4.77
C ILE A 125 -4.90 4.39 -5.62
N GLU A 126 -4.41 4.40 -6.86
CA GLU A 126 -4.55 5.51 -7.80
C GLU A 126 -6.03 5.80 -8.10
N ALA A 127 -6.85 4.76 -8.20
CA ALA A 127 -8.28 4.90 -8.37
C ALA A 127 -8.98 5.48 -7.12
N LEU A 128 -8.56 5.09 -5.91
CA LEU A 128 -9.05 5.67 -4.66
C LEU A 128 -8.71 7.16 -4.56
N GLU A 129 -7.46 7.54 -4.82
CA GLU A 129 -7.04 8.94 -4.85
C GLU A 129 -7.86 9.78 -5.83
N SER A 130 -8.18 9.21 -7.00
CA SER A 130 -8.86 9.92 -8.07
C SER A 130 -10.37 10.03 -7.89
N LYS A 131 -11.02 9.00 -7.33
CA LYS A 131 -12.49 8.88 -7.34
C LYS A 131 -13.14 9.08 -5.98
N PHE A 132 -12.41 8.80 -4.91
CA PHE A 132 -12.91 8.83 -3.53
C PHE A 132 -11.98 9.60 -2.58
N PRO A 133 -11.51 10.81 -2.98
CA PRO A 133 -10.56 11.56 -2.16
C PRO A 133 -11.16 11.98 -0.81
N ASP A 134 -12.44 12.29 -0.76
CA ASP A 134 -13.11 12.75 0.46
C ASP A 134 -13.30 11.59 1.44
N GLU A 135 -13.85 10.46 0.99
CA GLU A 135 -14.02 9.24 1.79
C GLU A 135 -12.68 8.70 2.30
N LEU A 136 -11.64 8.77 1.45
CA LEU A 136 -10.30 8.40 1.83
C LEU A 136 -9.76 9.32 2.94
N SER A 137 -9.95 10.61 2.81
CA SER A 137 -9.52 11.62 3.78
C SER A 137 -10.15 11.45 5.17
N GLU A 138 -11.39 10.95 5.23
CA GLU A 138 -12.10 10.71 6.49
C GLU A 138 -11.56 9.52 7.30
N CYS A 139 -10.96 8.54 6.63
CA CYS A 139 -10.49 7.31 7.27
C CYS A 139 -8.97 7.24 7.49
N ILE A 140 -8.24 8.29 7.12
CA ILE A 140 -6.77 8.33 7.26
C ILE A 140 -6.33 9.19 8.44
N SER A 141 -5.14 8.87 8.96
CA SER A 141 -4.34 9.76 9.77
C SER A 141 -2.92 9.85 9.24
N LEU A 142 -2.32 11.03 9.31
CA LEU A 142 -0.98 11.30 8.79
C LEU A 142 -0.01 11.55 9.95
N VAL A 143 1.12 10.85 9.90
CA VAL A 143 2.25 11.10 10.80
C VAL A 143 3.45 11.50 9.97
N LYS A 144 3.92 12.73 10.15
CA LYS A 144 5.11 13.21 9.47
C LYS A 144 6.34 12.45 9.94
N ARG A 145 7.11 11.96 8.97
CA ARG A 145 8.46 11.45 9.20
C ARG A 145 9.48 12.48 8.74
N SER A 146 10.33 12.92 9.67
CA SER A 146 11.43 13.85 9.35
C SER A 146 12.76 13.15 9.09
N GLU A 147 12.88 11.91 9.53
CA GLU A 147 14.14 11.15 9.45
C GLU A 147 13.87 9.67 9.20
N ARG A 148 14.83 9.05 8.54
CA ARG A 148 14.89 7.61 8.35
C ARG A 148 16.24 7.08 8.79
N LYS A 149 16.24 5.93 9.46
CA LYS A 149 17.46 5.26 9.89
C LYS A 149 17.92 4.30 8.80
N ALA A 150 19.13 4.47 8.32
CA ALA A 150 19.79 3.55 7.38
C ALA A 150 20.18 2.23 8.04
N SER A 151 20.49 1.21 7.24
CA SER A 151 20.95 -0.10 7.72
C SER A 151 22.27 -0.07 8.50
N ASP A 152 23.12 0.93 8.23
CA ASP A 152 24.36 1.22 8.95
C ASP A 152 24.13 1.97 10.27
N GLY A 153 22.90 2.38 10.54
CA GLY A 153 22.50 3.10 11.75
C GLY A 153 22.50 4.61 11.63
N GLU A 154 22.93 5.17 10.50
CA GLU A 154 22.86 6.62 10.26
C GLU A 154 21.43 7.08 10.00
N TYR A 155 21.12 8.32 10.40
CA TYR A 155 19.84 8.97 10.14
C TYR A 155 20.01 9.98 9.01
N PHE A 156 19.03 9.97 8.09
CA PHE A 156 19.00 10.98 7.02
C PHE A 156 17.61 11.62 6.96
N PRO A 157 17.55 12.92 6.61
CA PRO A 157 16.31 13.65 6.54
C PRO A 157 15.44 13.14 5.38
N ILE A 158 14.15 13.04 5.65
CA ILE A 158 13.11 12.73 4.66
C ILE A 158 11.94 13.68 4.84
N ASP A 159 11.14 13.85 3.80
CA ASP A 159 9.87 14.58 3.86
C ASP A 159 8.74 13.66 3.39
N GLU A 160 8.45 12.69 4.21
CA GLU A 160 7.42 11.68 3.97
C GLU A 160 6.39 11.67 5.10
N TYR A 161 5.23 11.11 4.79
CA TYR A 161 4.15 10.89 5.74
C TYR A 161 3.81 9.41 5.77
N ASP A 162 3.75 8.81 6.94
CA ASP A 162 3.05 7.54 7.12
C ASP A 162 1.56 7.84 7.14
N VAL A 163 0.86 7.17 6.26
CA VAL A 163 -0.59 7.22 6.12
C VAL A 163 -1.17 5.98 6.76
N TYR A 164 -1.82 6.15 7.89
CA TYR A 164 -2.54 5.08 8.57
C TYR A 164 -4.00 5.12 8.12
N ILE A 165 -4.45 4.05 7.49
CA ILE A 165 -5.82 3.92 6.99
C ILE A 165 -6.52 2.85 7.80
N THR A 166 -7.66 3.18 8.40
CA THR A 166 -8.44 2.18 9.14
C THR A 166 -8.92 1.08 8.20
N GLN A 167 -8.89 -0.17 8.63
CA GLN A 167 -9.31 -1.32 7.83
C GLN A 167 -10.75 -1.15 7.32
N SER A 168 -11.66 -0.73 8.19
CA SER A 168 -13.06 -0.49 7.82
C SER A 168 -13.20 0.65 6.80
N GLY A 169 -12.44 1.73 6.94
CA GLY A 169 -12.44 2.84 5.99
C GLY A 169 -11.91 2.42 4.62
N LEU A 170 -10.82 1.66 4.58
CA LEU A 170 -10.26 1.14 3.34
C LEU A 170 -11.22 0.15 2.65
N ALA A 171 -11.85 -0.74 3.42
CA ALA A 171 -12.86 -1.66 2.90
C ALA A 171 -14.07 -0.91 2.30
N ASN A 172 -14.55 0.15 2.97
CA ASN A 172 -15.65 0.97 2.46
C ASN A 172 -15.27 1.71 1.18
N ALA A 173 -14.07 2.28 1.10
CA ALA A 173 -13.57 2.94 -0.10
C ALA A 173 -13.43 1.97 -1.28
N LEU A 174 -12.89 0.77 -1.05
CA LEU A 174 -12.80 -0.29 -2.06
C LEU A 174 -14.19 -0.80 -2.50
N PHE A 175 -15.14 -0.91 -1.58
CA PHE A 175 -16.52 -1.26 -1.92
C PHE A 175 -17.17 -0.20 -2.81
N GLY A 176 -16.89 1.08 -2.54
CA GLY A 176 -17.31 2.19 -3.41
C GLY A 176 -16.75 2.05 -4.84
N LEU A 177 -15.45 1.69 -4.97
CA LEU A 177 -14.85 1.40 -6.28
C LEU A 177 -15.55 0.25 -7.01
N LEU A 178 -15.81 -0.87 -6.33
CA LEU A 178 -16.48 -2.03 -6.92
C LEU A 178 -17.89 -1.66 -7.42
N ARG A 179 -18.64 -0.86 -6.69
CA ARG A 179 -19.95 -0.36 -7.14
C ARG A 179 -19.83 0.45 -8.43
N CYS A 180 -18.86 1.36 -8.50
CA CYS A 180 -18.63 2.13 -9.73
C CYS A 180 -18.26 1.25 -10.94
N TYR A 181 -17.59 0.13 -10.73
CA TYR A 181 -17.34 -0.84 -11.80
C TYR A 181 -18.61 -1.57 -12.23
N ASN A 182 -19.42 -2.02 -11.27
CA ASN A 182 -20.70 -2.68 -11.55
C ASN A 182 -21.68 -1.75 -12.28
N ASP A 183 -21.82 -0.50 -11.82
CA ASP A 183 -22.68 0.50 -12.48
C ASP A 183 -22.26 0.74 -13.94
N ARG A 184 -20.95 0.71 -14.24
CA ARG A 184 -20.47 0.85 -15.62
C ARG A 184 -20.73 -0.38 -16.48
N VAL A 185 -20.62 -1.57 -15.89
CA VAL A 185 -20.97 -2.82 -16.57
C VAL A 185 -22.46 -2.87 -16.86
N ASP A 186 -23.28 -2.52 -15.89
CA ASP A 186 -24.73 -2.45 -16.04
C ASP A 186 -25.13 -1.40 -17.10
N GLN A 187 -24.51 -0.22 -17.08
CA GLN A 187 -24.75 0.81 -18.10
C GLN A 187 -24.32 0.33 -19.49
N TYR A 188 -23.16 -0.33 -19.61
CA TYR A 188 -22.72 -0.89 -20.88
C TYR A 188 -23.71 -1.91 -21.45
N PHE A 189 -24.27 -2.78 -20.62
CA PHE A 189 -25.30 -3.71 -21.04
C PHE A 189 -26.62 -3.01 -21.42
N MET A 190 -27.03 -1.98 -20.68
CA MET A 190 -28.25 -1.21 -20.99
C MET A 190 -28.14 -0.45 -22.32
N ASP A 191 -26.93 0.03 -22.66
CA ASP A 191 -26.70 0.79 -23.90
C ASP A 191 -26.56 -0.11 -25.15
N HIS A 192 -26.38 -1.44 -24.98
CA HIS A 192 -26.11 -2.39 -26.08
C HIS A 192 -27.13 -3.53 -26.20
N ILE A 193 -28.23 -3.49 -25.45
CA ILE A 193 -29.42 -4.34 -25.59
C ILE A 193 -30.56 -3.51 -26.18
#